data_0d900647b71091722e669fc452369d58
#
_entry.id   0d900647b71091722e669fc452369d58
#
_cell.length_a   1.000
_cell.length_b   1.000
_cell.length_c   1.000
_cell.angle_alpha   90.00
_cell.angle_beta   90.00
_cell.angle_gamma   90.00
#
_symmetry.space_group_name_H-M   'P 1'
#
loop_
_entity.id
_entity.type
_entity.pdbx_description
1 polymer ?
#
loop_
_entity_poly.entity_id
_entity_poly.type
_entity_poly.pdbx_seq_one_letter_code
_entity_poly.pdbx_strand_id
1 'polypeptide(L)'
;MLINFLAYLWHQATRNEETCLAQTVPVIRPTPGHRQNRHVLPARLRHRFKDAVFIERHEEQRGVSNHLHWPGGASGVTLGPGYDMRDRSRAEVEQKLRDIGINSSLVSRVAAGAGLRGEAARKFARDNKNLVNLTDDQQRRLLQVNLPSYEAIVRRGIHVYLTQNEFNALVSFVYNPGRGWPGVRAAINSGDKRKAVQIIEKQVRSKGKIMNGLVKRRHDEAMLLLEG
;
A
#
# COMPACT_ATOMS: atom_id res chain seq x y z
N MET A 1 7.27 9.18 11.17
CA MET A 1 8.00 9.80 10.03
C MET A 1 8.84 8.78 9.22
N LEU A 2 8.43 7.53 9.11
CA LEU A 2 9.32 6.45 8.63
C LEU A 2 8.65 5.45 7.66
N ILE A 3 7.34 5.50 7.47
CA ILE A 3 6.59 4.45 6.76
C ILE A 3 6.65 4.62 5.23
N ASN A 4 6.67 5.85 4.72
CA ASN A 4 6.60 6.12 3.27
C ASN A 4 7.95 6.10 2.52
N PHE A 5 9.09 6.06 3.22
CA PHE A 5 10.40 5.94 2.54
C PHE A 5 10.58 4.57 1.87
N LEU A 6 9.90 3.55 2.36
CA LEU A 6 9.95 2.20 1.81
C LEU A 6 9.10 2.04 0.54
N ALA A 7 8.00 2.81 0.41
CA ALA A 7 7.22 2.86 -0.83
C ALA A 7 8.05 3.40 -2.02
N TYR A 8 9.01 4.30 -1.76
CA TYR A 8 9.93 4.83 -2.76
C TYR A 8 10.87 3.76 -3.35
N LEU A 9 11.50 2.95 -2.51
CA LEU A 9 12.42 1.90 -2.97
C LEU A 9 11.72 0.82 -3.82
N TRP A 10 10.43 0.66 -3.60
CA TRP A 10 9.62 -0.31 -4.30
C TRP A 10 9.24 0.14 -5.73
N HIS A 11 8.94 1.42 -5.97
CA HIS A 11 8.70 1.97 -7.31
C HIS A 11 9.91 1.84 -8.26
N GLN A 12 11.13 1.80 -7.72
CA GLN A 12 12.34 1.53 -8.49
C GLN A 12 12.46 0.05 -8.90
N ALA A 13 12.04 -0.86 -8.01
CA ALA A 13 12.13 -2.30 -8.27
C ALA A 13 11.14 -2.80 -9.34
N THR A 14 9.98 -2.14 -9.47
CA THR A 14 8.94 -2.56 -10.43
C THR A 14 9.20 -2.11 -11.87
N ARG A 15 10.02 -1.08 -12.11
CA ARG A 15 10.37 -0.62 -13.48
C ARG A 15 11.32 -1.55 -14.22
N ASN A 16 12.07 -2.39 -13.52
CA ASN A 16 13.06 -3.27 -14.14
C ASN A 16 12.52 -4.68 -14.49
N GLU A 17 11.24 -4.96 -14.23
CA GLU A 17 10.65 -6.31 -14.44
C GLU A 17 9.78 -6.46 -15.69
N GLU A 18 9.73 -5.48 -16.61
CA GLU A 18 8.87 -5.56 -17.79
C GLU A 18 9.34 -6.55 -18.89
N THR A 19 10.43 -7.26 -18.66
CA THR A 19 10.97 -8.24 -19.62
C THR A 19 11.15 -9.63 -19.01
N CYS A 20 10.08 -10.33 -18.70
CA CYS A 20 10.14 -11.77 -18.54
C CYS A 20 8.86 -12.47 -19.01
N LEU A 21 9.03 -13.33 -20.01
CA LEU A 21 8.02 -14.05 -20.78
C LEU A 21 7.15 -14.99 -19.92
N ALA A 22 5.86 -15.01 -20.23
CA ALA A 22 4.85 -15.89 -19.65
C ALA A 22 5.17 -17.37 -19.89
N GLN A 23 5.48 -18.11 -18.83
CA GLN A 23 5.38 -19.57 -18.82
C GLN A 23 4.08 -19.98 -18.12
N THR A 24 3.27 -20.76 -18.81
CA THR A 24 2.01 -21.31 -18.32
C THR A 24 2.28 -22.38 -17.26
N VAL A 25 1.86 -22.12 -16.02
CA VAL A 25 1.88 -23.09 -14.91
C VAL A 25 0.54 -23.80 -14.83
N PRO A 26 0.48 -25.14 -14.62
CA PRO A 26 -0.77 -25.88 -14.55
C PRO A 26 -1.62 -25.50 -13.34
N VAL A 27 -2.92 -25.30 -13.58
CA VAL A 27 -3.90 -24.90 -12.57
C VAL A 27 -4.32 -26.12 -11.75
N ILE A 28 -3.94 -26.19 -10.49
CA ILE A 28 -4.43 -27.17 -9.52
C ILE A 28 -5.84 -26.75 -9.07
N ARG A 29 -6.86 -27.59 -9.33
CA ARG A 29 -8.24 -27.34 -8.89
C ARG A 29 -8.45 -27.83 -7.47
N PRO A 30 -9.05 -27.05 -6.54
CA PRO A 30 -9.36 -27.50 -5.19
C PRO A 30 -10.68 -28.30 -5.13
N THR A 31 -10.74 -29.25 -4.21
CA THR A 31 -11.94 -30.06 -3.86
C THR A 31 -12.98 -29.21 -3.10
N PRO A 32 -14.31 -29.50 -3.24
CA PRO A 32 -15.37 -28.68 -2.65
C PRO A 32 -15.56 -28.95 -1.15
N GLY A 33 -15.41 -27.93 -0.33
CA GLY A 33 -15.74 -27.98 1.10
C GLY A 33 -15.82 -26.61 1.76
N HIS A 34 -16.95 -26.31 2.38
CA HIS A 34 -17.30 -25.17 3.23
C HIS A 34 -17.39 -23.77 2.61
N ARG A 35 -18.57 -23.13 2.76
CA ARG A 35 -19.03 -21.89 2.11
C ARG A 35 -18.32 -20.59 2.50
N GLN A 36 -17.31 -20.56 3.39
CA GLN A 36 -16.70 -19.31 3.86
C GLN A 36 -15.26 -19.05 3.37
N ASN A 37 -14.54 -20.04 2.83
CA ASN A 37 -13.17 -19.89 2.36
C ASN A 37 -13.00 -20.35 0.90
N ARG A 38 -13.75 -19.75 -0.03
CA ARG A 38 -13.54 -20.05 -1.46
C ARG A 38 -12.24 -19.42 -1.93
N HIS A 39 -11.30 -20.28 -2.32
CA HIS A 39 -10.11 -19.84 -3.06
C HIS A 39 -10.52 -19.42 -4.47
N VAL A 40 -10.13 -18.21 -4.87
CA VAL A 40 -10.40 -17.66 -6.20
C VAL A 40 -9.14 -17.01 -6.76
N LEU A 41 -9.07 -16.88 -8.10
CA LEU A 41 -7.97 -16.13 -8.70
C LEU A 41 -7.98 -14.68 -8.22
N PRO A 42 -6.81 -14.08 -7.96
CA PRO A 42 -6.70 -12.71 -7.44
C PRO A 42 -7.44 -11.66 -8.28
N ALA A 43 -7.60 -11.90 -9.59
CA ALA A 43 -8.35 -11.01 -10.50
C ALA A 43 -9.81 -10.78 -10.07
N ARG A 44 -10.42 -11.72 -9.35
CA ARG A 44 -11.81 -11.63 -8.86
C ARG A 44 -11.95 -11.09 -7.45
N LEU A 45 -10.84 -10.98 -6.70
CA LEU A 45 -10.85 -10.46 -5.33
C LEU A 45 -10.81 -8.93 -5.33
N ARG A 46 -11.48 -8.33 -4.37
CA ARG A 46 -11.51 -6.89 -4.13
C ARG A 46 -11.36 -6.65 -2.63
N HIS A 47 -10.64 -5.61 -2.27
CA HIS A 47 -10.67 -5.14 -0.90
C HIS A 47 -12.09 -4.65 -0.56
N ARG A 48 -12.64 -5.17 0.53
CA ARG A 48 -13.90 -4.68 1.08
C ARG A 48 -13.62 -3.57 2.07
N PHE A 49 -14.61 -2.73 2.34
CA PHE A 49 -14.50 -1.63 3.32
C PHE A 49 -13.93 -2.09 4.68
N LYS A 50 -14.37 -3.28 5.14
CA LYS A 50 -13.87 -3.88 6.39
C LYS A 50 -12.38 -4.20 6.37
N ASP A 51 -11.82 -4.44 5.20
CA ASP A 51 -10.43 -4.86 5.02
C ASP A 51 -9.50 -3.63 4.98
N ALA A 52 -10.00 -2.47 4.54
CA ALA A 52 -9.29 -1.20 4.61
C ALA A 52 -8.99 -0.79 6.06
N VAL A 53 -9.86 -1.15 7.02
CA VAL A 53 -9.66 -0.92 8.47
C VAL A 53 -8.39 -1.59 8.98
N PHE A 54 -8.00 -2.75 8.42
CA PHE A 54 -6.75 -3.41 8.79
C PHE A 54 -5.53 -2.54 8.45
N ILE A 55 -5.49 -1.99 7.22
CA ILE A 55 -4.39 -1.10 6.79
C ILE A 55 -4.44 0.22 7.55
N GLU A 56 -5.63 0.79 7.76
CA GLU A 56 -5.85 2.04 8.49
C GLU A 56 -5.22 1.99 9.89
N ARG A 57 -5.47 0.91 10.66
CA ARG A 57 -4.90 0.72 12.01
C ARG A 57 -3.38 0.77 12.06
N HIS A 58 -2.71 0.44 10.98
CA HIS A 58 -1.25 0.43 10.88
C HIS A 58 -0.67 1.71 10.28
N GLU A 59 -1.50 2.55 9.64
CA GLU A 59 -1.07 3.77 8.95
C GLU A 59 -1.45 5.06 9.67
N GLU A 60 -2.32 5.01 10.68
CA GLU A 60 -2.70 6.19 11.47
C GLU A 60 -1.50 6.77 12.22
N GLN A 61 -1.05 7.94 11.76
CA GLN A 61 -0.14 8.81 12.50
C GLN A 61 -0.85 10.12 12.81
N ARG A 62 -1.58 10.15 13.92
CA ARG A 62 -2.27 11.36 14.38
C ARG A 62 -1.32 12.54 14.46
N GLY A 63 -1.73 13.68 13.89
CA GLY A 63 -0.93 14.91 13.85
C GLY A 63 0.13 14.97 12.74
N VAL A 64 0.26 13.93 11.91
CA VAL A 64 1.16 13.91 10.74
C VAL A 64 0.39 13.62 9.46
N SER A 65 -0.31 12.47 9.39
CA SER A 65 -1.00 12.03 8.17
C SER A 65 -2.18 12.92 7.79
N ASN A 66 -2.82 13.57 8.73
CA ASN A 66 -3.91 14.51 8.50
C ASN A 66 -3.46 15.83 7.82
N HIS A 67 -2.16 16.11 7.78
CA HIS A 67 -1.59 17.31 7.17
C HIS A 67 -0.68 16.97 5.99
N LEU A 68 -0.37 17.98 5.16
CA LEU A 68 0.70 17.87 4.18
C LEU A 68 2.02 17.60 4.88
N HIS A 69 2.71 16.55 4.43
CA HIS A 69 4.00 16.16 5.00
C HIS A 69 4.93 15.61 3.93
N TRP A 70 6.22 15.54 4.26
CA TRP A 70 7.24 14.92 3.43
C TRP A 70 7.86 13.73 4.19
N PRO A 71 7.71 12.49 3.68
CA PRO A 71 8.21 11.30 4.38
C PRO A 71 9.72 11.15 4.40
N GLY A 72 10.41 11.84 3.51
CA GLY A 72 11.88 11.79 3.41
C GLY A 72 12.41 11.30 2.06
N GLY A 73 13.71 11.45 1.84
CA GLY A 73 14.39 11.00 0.62
C GLY A 73 13.85 11.64 -0.65
N ALA A 74 13.60 10.82 -1.67
CA ALA A 74 13.05 11.26 -2.95
C ALA A 74 11.51 11.23 -3.00
N SER A 75 10.83 11.10 -1.86
CA SER A 75 9.37 11.18 -1.78
C SER A 75 8.85 12.53 -2.23
N GLY A 76 7.60 12.54 -2.69
CA GLY A 76 6.86 13.77 -2.97
C GLY A 76 6.18 14.37 -1.74
N VAL A 77 5.36 15.38 -1.98
CA VAL A 77 4.39 15.87 -0.99
C VAL A 77 3.38 14.76 -0.76
N THR A 78 3.14 14.44 0.49
CA THR A 78 2.25 13.33 0.89
C THR A 78 1.11 13.85 1.75
N LEU A 79 -0.07 13.28 1.58
CA LEU A 79 -1.27 13.56 2.36
C LEU A 79 -1.92 12.24 2.79
N GLY A 80 -2.57 12.23 3.94
CA GLY A 80 -3.23 11.05 4.46
C GLY A 80 -2.28 9.87 4.65
N PRO A 81 -2.82 8.66 4.75
CA PRO A 81 -2.04 7.45 4.91
C PRO A 81 -1.37 7.05 3.58
N GLY A 82 -0.37 7.82 3.15
CA GLY A 82 0.51 7.45 2.03
C GLY A 82 0.09 7.90 0.64
N TYR A 83 -0.77 8.89 0.48
CA TYR A 83 -1.03 9.50 -0.82
C TYR A 83 0.15 10.39 -1.23
N ASP A 84 1.16 9.81 -1.85
CA ASP A 84 2.32 10.51 -2.40
C ASP A 84 1.96 11.13 -3.76
N MET A 85 2.13 12.45 -3.89
CA MET A 85 1.80 13.23 -5.10
C MET A 85 2.95 13.29 -6.11
N ARG A 86 4.08 12.63 -5.84
CA ARG A 86 5.32 12.73 -6.64
C ARG A 86 5.13 12.42 -8.12
N ASP A 87 4.47 11.31 -8.40
CA ASP A 87 4.31 10.77 -9.75
C ASP A 87 2.87 10.98 -10.30
N ARG A 88 2.16 11.97 -9.75
CA ARG A 88 0.79 12.30 -10.10
C ARG A 88 0.71 13.65 -10.81
N SER A 89 -0.19 13.75 -11.78
CA SER A 89 -0.51 15.03 -12.38
C SER A 89 -1.32 15.91 -11.43
N ARG A 90 -1.23 17.22 -11.59
CA ARG A 90 -2.02 18.19 -10.83
C ARG A 90 -3.52 17.90 -10.95
N ALA A 91 -4.00 17.62 -12.15
CA ALA A 91 -5.41 17.33 -12.41
C ALA A 91 -5.90 16.07 -11.68
N GLU A 92 -5.06 15.00 -11.64
CA GLU A 92 -5.36 13.79 -10.87
C GLU A 92 -5.47 14.10 -9.37
N VAL A 93 -4.51 14.84 -8.82
CA VAL A 93 -4.53 15.24 -7.41
C VAL A 93 -5.77 16.08 -7.10
N GLU A 94 -6.10 17.07 -7.93
CA GLU A 94 -7.29 17.91 -7.76
C GLU A 94 -8.57 17.06 -7.74
N GLN A 95 -8.71 16.12 -8.67
CA GLN A 95 -9.87 15.24 -8.72
C GLN A 95 -9.97 14.39 -7.44
N LYS A 96 -8.86 13.79 -6.98
CA LYS A 96 -8.86 12.98 -5.77
C LYS A 96 -9.21 13.77 -4.51
N LEU A 97 -8.73 15.00 -4.41
CA LEU A 97 -9.06 15.88 -3.29
C LEU A 97 -10.56 16.24 -3.27
N ARG A 98 -11.18 16.47 -4.45
CA ARG A 98 -12.64 16.66 -4.56
C ARG A 98 -13.40 15.40 -4.16
N ASP A 99 -12.96 14.22 -4.63
CA ASP A 99 -13.60 12.93 -4.33
C ASP A 99 -13.68 12.65 -2.82
N ILE A 100 -12.69 13.11 -2.06
CA ILE A 100 -12.68 12.96 -0.58
C ILE A 100 -13.33 14.14 0.15
N GLY A 101 -13.89 15.11 -0.56
CA GLY A 101 -14.63 16.23 0.02
C GLY A 101 -13.76 17.37 0.55
N ILE A 102 -12.59 17.62 -0.04
CA ILE A 102 -11.79 18.82 0.27
C ILE A 102 -12.44 20.03 -0.37
N ASN A 103 -12.49 21.12 0.39
CA ASN A 103 -13.04 22.40 -0.07
C ASN A 103 -12.37 22.86 -1.37
N SER A 104 -13.17 23.24 -2.37
CA SER A 104 -12.70 23.61 -3.70
C SER A 104 -11.67 24.74 -3.69
N SER A 105 -11.75 25.67 -2.74
CA SER A 105 -10.78 26.77 -2.58
C SER A 105 -9.37 26.29 -2.17
N LEU A 106 -9.27 25.09 -1.56
CA LEU A 106 -8.02 24.51 -1.11
C LEU A 106 -7.45 23.51 -2.12
N VAL A 107 -8.29 22.88 -2.92
CA VAL A 107 -7.91 21.81 -3.86
C VAL A 107 -6.74 22.23 -4.74
N SER A 108 -6.84 23.36 -5.44
CA SER A 108 -5.79 23.82 -6.36
C SER A 108 -4.49 24.20 -5.66
N ARG A 109 -4.59 24.71 -4.41
CA ARG A 109 -3.44 25.06 -3.58
C ARG A 109 -2.70 23.81 -3.11
N VAL A 110 -3.42 22.77 -2.68
CA VAL A 110 -2.83 21.49 -2.27
C VAL A 110 -2.21 20.78 -3.48
N ALA A 111 -2.92 20.78 -4.61
CA ALA A 111 -2.46 20.16 -5.84
C ALA A 111 -1.24 20.83 -6.47
N ALA A 112 -0.86 22.04 -6.05
CA ALA A 112 0.41 22.65 -6.42
C ALA A 112 1.64 21.85 -5.92
N GLY A 113 1.46 20.95 -4.96
CA GLY A 113 2.46 19.98 -4.51
C GLY A 113 2.67 18.78 -5.44
N ALA A 114 1.82 18.59 -6.48
CA ALA A 114 1.95 17.51 -7.42
C ALA A 114 3.26 17.58 -8.22
N GLY A 115 3.90 16.43 -8.43
CA GLY A 115 5.15 16.32 -9.18
C GLY A 115 6.41 16.77 -8.42
N LEU A 116 6.27 17.45 -7.27
CA LEU A 116 7.42 17.89 -6.46
C LEU A 116 8.09 16.67 -5.81
N ARG A 117 9.44 16.75 -5.68
CA ARG A 117 10.27 15.66 -5.14
C ARG A 117 11.35 16.20 -4.22
N GLY A 118 11.82 15.34 -3.29
CA GLY A 118 12.97 15.63 -2.44
C GLY A 118 12.84 16.96 -1.68
N GLU A 119 13.81 17.84 -1.81
CA GLU A 119 13.84 19.11 -1.06
C GLU A 119 12.71 20.08 -1.47
N ALA A 120 12.32 20.10 -2.75
CA ALA A 120 11.18 20.91 -3.19
C ALA A 120 9.88 20.45 -2.54
N ALA A 121 9.65 19.14 -2.47
CA ALA A 121 8.51 18.55 -1.77
C ALA A 121 8.55 18.82 -0.26
N ARG A 122 9.74 18.72 0.35
CA ARG A 122 9.96 19.04 1.77
C ARG A 122 9.61 20.49 2.08
N LYS A 123 10.12 21.42 1.26
CA LYS A 123 9.84 22.86 1.43
C LYS A 123 8.35 23.14 1.29
N PHE A 124 7.71 22.62 0.24
CA PHE A 124 6.28 22.80 0.01
C PHE A 124 5.44 22.26 1.17
N ALA A 125 5.71 21.03 1.62
CA ALA A 125 4.99 20.40 2.71
C ALA A 125 5.11 21.17 4.02
N ARG A 126 6.31 21.69 4.34
CA ARG A 126 6.56 22.52 5.51
C ARG A 126 5.79 23.84 5.46
N ASP A 127 5.89 24.54 4.33
CA ASP A 127 5.34 25.88 4.15
C ASP A 127 3.80 25.85 4.05
N ASN A 128 3.23 24.71 3.66
CA ASN A 128 1.79 24.49 3.47
C ASN A 128 1.19 23.44 4.44
N LYS A 129 1.90 23.07 5.51
CA LYS A 129 1.48 22.00 6.43
C LYS A 129 0.03 22.12 6.87
N ASN A 130 -0.39 23.31 7.25
CA ASN A 130 -1.71 23.59 7.82
C ASN A 130 -2.76 23.97 6.77
N LEU A 131 -2.46 23.81 5.48
CA LEU A 131 -3.38 24.13 4.40
C LEU A 131 -4.61 23.21 4.45
N VAL A 132 -4.42 21.96 4.86
CA VAL A 132 -5.47 20.99 5.11
C VAL A 132 -5.23 20.27 6.43
N ASN A 133 -6.34 19.91 7.08
CA ASN A 133 -6.38 19.01 8.22
C ASN A 133 -7.48 17.97 7.94
N LEU A 134 -7.08 16.81 7.44
CA LEU A 134 -8.02 15.75 7.07
C LEU A 134 -8.72 15.19 8.30
N THR A 135 -10.02 15.03 8.22
CA THR A 135 -10.78 14.20 9.16
C THR A 135 -10.42 12.73 8.99
N ASP A 136 -10.72 11.90 9.99
CA ASP A 136 -10.51 10.45 9.90
C ASP A 136 -11.27 9.84 8.72
N ASP A 137 -12.48 10.33 8.43
CA ASP A 137 -13.26 9.89 7.25
C ASP A 137 -12.58 10.26 5.94
N GLN A 138 -12.03 11.47 5.81
CA GLN A 138 -11.27 11.89 4.64
C GLN A 138 -9.98 11.08 4.46
N GLN A 139 -9.27 10.78 5.55
CA GLN A 139 -8.10 9.91 5.52
C GLN A 139 -8.46 8.49 5.05
N ARG A 140 -9.57 7.94 5.56
CA ARG A 140 -10.10 6.64 5.15
C ARG A 140 -10.49 6.61 3.67
N ARG A 141 -11.19 7.64 3.18
CA ARG A 141 -11.53 7.76 1.75
C ARG A 141 -10.27 7.86 0.89
N LEU A 142 -9.26 8.61 1.32
CA LEU A 142 -8.00 8.73 0.59
C LEU A 142 -7.24 7.40 0.54
N LEU A 143 -7.26 6.61 1.62
CA LEU A 143 -6.74 5.25 1.62
C LEU A 143 -7.48 4.37 0.61
N GLN A 144 -8.80 4.39 0.60
CA GLN A 144 -9.63 3.62 -0.35
C GLN A 144 -9.33 3.95 -1.81
N VAL A 145 -9.07 5.22 -2.10
CA VAL A 145 -8.67 5.68 -3.45
C VAL A 145 -7.32 5.11 -3.88
N ASN A 146 -6.41 4.87 -2.92
CA ASN A 146 -5.08 4.33 -3.19
C ASN A 146 -5.05 2.80 -3.34
N LEU A 147 -5.92 2.08 -2.62
CA LEU A 147 -5.91 0.62 -2.56
C LEU A 147 -5.94 -0.07 -3.93
N PRO A 148 -6.71 0.37 -4.95
CA PRO A 148 -6.75 -0.28 -6.25
C PRO A 148 -5.40 -0.44 -6.93
N SER A 149 -4.46 0.49 -6.71
CA SER A 149 -3.10 0.39 -7.26
C SER A 149 -2.31 -0.75 -6.62
N TYR A 150 -2.42 -0.94 -5.31
CA TYR A 150 -1.76 -2.03 -4.58
C TYR A 150 -2.42 -3.39 -4.85
N GLU A 151 -3.74 -3.42 -4.96
CA GLU A 151 -4.46 -4.61 -5.41
C GLU A 151 -4.01 -5.05 -6.80
N ALA A 152 -3.82 -4.11 -7.71
CA ALA A 152 -3.34 -4.41 -9.07
C ALA A 152 -1.95 -5.07 -9.06
N ILE A 153 -1.08 -4.71 -8.09
CA ILE A 153 0.23 -5.35 -7.94
C ILE A 153 0.09 -6.81 -7.50
N VAL A 154 -0.75 -7.07 -6.50
CA VAL A 154 -1.02 -8.44 -6.06
C VAL A 154 -1.61 -9.25 -7.21
N ARG A 155 -2.59 -8.70 -7.94
CA ARG A 155 -3.23 -9.39 -9.07
C ARG A 155 -2.27 -9.72 -10.19
N ARG A 156 -1.33 -8.82 -10.51
CA ARG A 156 -0.31 -9.08 -11.54
C ARG A 156 0.77 -10.05 -11.09
N GLY A 157 1.09 -10.04 -9.79
CA GLY A 157 2.19 -10.85 -9.26
C GLY A 157 1.80 -12.25 -8.80
N ILE A 158 0.55 -12.48 -8.42
CA ILE A 158 0.10 -13.77 -7.86
C ILE A 158 -0.78 -14.51 -8.88
N HIS A 159 -0.39 -15.74 -9.19
CA HIS A 159 -1.01 -16.57 -10.21
C HIS A 159 -1.71 -17.82 -9.65
N VAL A 160 -1.71 -17.98 -8.34
CA VAL A 160 -2.40 -19.05 -7.62
C VAL A 160 -3.72 -18.55 -7.05
N TYR A 161 -4.60 -19.50 -6.67
CA TYR A 161 -5.84 -19.16 -5.99
C TYR A 161 -5.58 -18.66 -4.57
N LEU A 162 -6.30 -17.63 -4.16
CA LEU A 162 -6.24 -17.04 -2.83
C LEU A 162 -7.62 -17.01 -2.18
N THR A 163 -7.64 -17.07 -0.86
CA THR A 163 -8.80 -16.61 -0.07
C THR A 163 -8.84 -15.10 -0.02
N GLN A 164 -9.95 -14.53 0.49
CA GLN A 164 -10.04 -13.09 0.70
C GLN A 164 -9.03 -12.61 1.76
N ASN A 165 -8.82 -13.38 2.84
CA ASN A 165 -7.85 -13.05 3.89
C ASN A 165 -6.41 -13.02 3.36
N GLU A 166 -6.03 -14.02 2.59
CA GLU A 166 -4.72 -14.06 1.93
C GLU A 166 -4.52 -12.86 1.00
N PHE A 167 -5.51 -12.53 0.18
CA PHE A 167 -5.45 -11.37 -0.69
C PHE A 167 -5.29 -10.08 0.11
N ASN A 168 -6.07 -9.90 1.19
CA ASN A 168 -6.00 -8.72 2.04
C ASN A 168 -4.65 -8.60 2.74
N ALA A 169 -4.09 -9.70 3.25
CA ALA A 169 -2.75 -9.75 3.84
C ALA A 169 -1.68 -9.30 2.85
N LEU A 170 -1.74 -9.83 1.61
CA LEU A 170 -0.79 -9.48 0.56
C LEU A 170 -0.93 -8.02 0.10
N VAL A 171 -2.15 -7.48 -0.01
CA VAL A 171 -2.37 -6.06 -0.33
C VAL A 171 -1.84 -5.17 0.79
N SER A 172 -2.08 -5.50 2.07
CA SER A 172 -1.49 -4.78 3.19
C SER A 172 0.03 -4.82 3.17
N PHE A 173 0.60 -5.99 2.89
CA PHE A 173 2.06 -6.14 2.79
C PHE A 173 2.63 -5.30 1.64
N VAL A 174 2.04 -5.34 0.46
CA VAL A 174 2.46 -4.55 -0.72
C VAL A 174 2.34 -3.05 -0.48
N TYR A 175 1.40 -2.62 0.35
CA TYR A 175 1.28 -1.22 0.75
C TYR A 175 2.54 -0.69 1.45
N ASN A 176 3.26 -1.55 2.19
CA ASN A 176 4.52 -1.22 2.86
C ASN A 176 5.47 -2.45 2.86
N PRO A 177 5.98 -2.92 1.70
CA PRO A 177 6.61 -4.24 1.59
C PRO A 177 8.07 -4.29 2.03
N GLY A 178 8.71 -3.16 2.30
CA GLY A 178 10.17 -3.15 2.40
C GLY A 178 10.81 -3.68 1.10
N ARG A 179 11.73 -4.62 1.24
CA ARG A 179 12.34 -5.36 0.11
C ARG A 179 11.77 -6.77 -0.06
N GLY A 180 10.72 -7.11 0.69
CA GLY A 180 10.25 -8.49 0.81
C GLY A 180 9.33 -8.97 -0.33
N TRP A 181 8.74 -8.06 -1.11
CA TRP A 181 7.71 -8.43 -2.08
C TRP A 181 8.14 -9.49 -3.11
N PRO A 182 9.30 -9.41 -3.77
CA PRO A 182 9.71 -10.45 -4.73
C PRO A 182 9.77 -11.85 -4.10
N GLY A 183 10.29 -11.95 -2.88
CA GLY A 183 10.38 -13.21 -2.15
C GLY A 183 9.01 -13.74 -1.70
N VAL A 184 8.13 -12.86 -1.20
CA VAL A 184 6.76 -13.23 -0.82
C VAL A 184 5.99 -13.70 -2.04
N ARG A 185 6.05 -12.97 -3.15
CA ARG A 185 5.44 -13.33 -4.42
C ARG A 185 5.88 -14.72 -4.89
N ALA A 186 7.19 -14.98 -4.90
CA ALA A 186 7.75 -16.27 -5.30
C ALA A 186 7.27 -17.42 -4.40
N ALA A 187 7.28 -17.21 -3.07
CA ALA A 187 6.85 -18.20 -2.10
C ALA A 187 5.34 -18.52 -2.24
N ILE A 188 4.49 -17.52 -2.39
CA ILE A 188 3.05 -17.72 -2.59
C ILE A 188 2.78 -18.48 -3.90
N ASN A 189 3.42 -18.08 -4.99
CA ASN A 189 3.24 -18.74 -6.30
C ASN A 189 3.75 -20.19 -6.32
N SER A 190 4.72 -20.54 -5.47
CA SER A 190 5.18 -21.93 -5.29
C SER A 190 4.34 -22.75 -4.28
N GLY A 191 3.31 -22.14 -3.66
CA GLY A 191 2.49 -22.78 -2.64
C GLY A 191 3.13 -22.82 -1.24
N ASP A 192 4.32 -22.23 -1.06
CA ASP A 192 5.01 -22.19 0.23
C ASP A 192 4.60 -20.99 1.08
N LYS A 193 3.40 -21.07 1.65
CA LYS A 193 2.82 -20.06 2.51
C LYS A 193 3.67 -19.79 3.76
N ARG A 194 4.32 -20.85 4.33
CA ARG A 194 5.18 -20.72 5.51
C ARG A 194 6.40 -19.86 5.21
N LYS A 195 7.02 -20.05 4.07
CA LYS A 195 8.15 -19.23 3.62
C LYS A 195 7.73 -17.77 3.38
N ALA A 196 6.54 -17.55 2.82
CA ALA A 196 6.01 -16.19 2.64
C ALA A 196 5.88 -15.48 4.00
N VAL A 197 5.29 -16.13 5.01
CA VAL A 197 5.18 -15.62 6.39
C VAL A 197 6.56 -15.25 6.96
N GLN A 198 7.54 -16.16 6.88
CA GLN A 198 8.89 -15.89 7.37
C GLN A 198 9.55 -14.66 6.70
N ILE A 199 9.28 -14.45 5.42
CA ILE A 199 9.79 -13.26 4.71
C ILE A 199 9.08 -12.00 5.19
N ILE A 200 7.75 -12.05 5.35
CA ILE A 200 6.93 -10.93 5.86
C ILE A 200 7.45 -10.50 7.23
N GLU A 201 7.56 -11.42 8.18
CA GLU A 201 7.98 -11.15 9.56
C GLU A 201 9.38 -10.56 9.68
N LYS A 202 10.27 -10.83 8.72
CA LYS A 202 11.62 -10.21 8.67
C LYS A 202 11.63 -8.75 8.26
N GLN A 203 10.52 -8.20 7.67
CA GLN A 203 10.47 -6.83 7.17
C GLN A 203 10.10 -5.81 8.27
N VAL A 204 10.78 -5.87 9.40
CA VAL A 204 10.52 -5.06 10.62
C VAL A 204 11.46 -3.87 10.79
N ARG A 205 12.37 -3.64 9.82
CA ARG A 205 13.39 -2.60 9.94
C ARG A 205 13.13 -1.43 9.03
N SER A 206 13.41 -0.23 9.55
CA SER A 206 13.49 1.00 8.76
C SER A 206 14.78 1.73 9.13
N LYS A 207 15.55 2.16 8.12
CA LYS A 207 16.89 2.78 8.30
C LYS A 207 17.80 1.98 9.25
N GLY A 208 17.78 0.65 9.13
CA GLY A 208 18.58 -0.28 9.96
C GLY A 208 18.03 -0.54 11.36
N LYS A 209 17.04 0.21 11.85
CA LYS A 209 16.46 0.05 13.20
C LYS A 209 15.17 -0.77 13.16
N ILE A 210 14.97 -1.63 14.15
CA ILE A 210 13.69 -2.33 14.35
C ILE A 210 12.64 -1.31 14.77
N MET A 211 11.45 -1.41 14.19
CA MET A 211 10.31 -0.52 14.46
C MET A 211 9.16 -1.34 15.05
N ASN A 212 8.77 -1.07 16.29
CA ASN A 212 7.69 -1.81 16.96
C ASN A 212 6.37 -1.80 16.18
N GLY A 213 6.03 -0.68 15.51
CA GLY A 213 4.86 -0.62 14.63
C GLY A 213 4.95 -1.59 13.45
N LEU A 214 6.14 -1.77 12.87
CA LEU A 214 6.35 -2.77 11.81
C LEU A 214 6.29 -4.19 12.37
N VAL A 215 6.84 -4.47 13.56
CA VAL A 215 6.76 -5.79 14.18
C VAL A 215 5.30 -6.22 14.33
N LYS A 216 4.47 -5.35 14.93
CA LYS A 216 3.04 -5.63 15.07
C LYS A 216 2.35 -5.83 13.72
N ARG A 217 2.59 -4.93 12.77
CA ARG A 217 1.99 -5.02 11.43
C ARG A 217 2.34 -6.33 10.72
N ARG A 218 3.63 -6.72 10.72
CA ARG A 218 4.08 -7.97 10.08
C ARG A 218 3.48 -9.20 10.71
N HIS A 219 3.37 -9.19 12.04
CA HIS A 219 2.67 -10.26 12.76
C HIS A 219 1.21 -10.36 12.34
N ASP A 220 0.47 -9.25 12.35
CA ASP A 220 -0.95 -9.23 11.98
C ASP A 220 -1.16 -9.64 10.51
N GLU A 221 -0.28 -9.22 9.58
CA GLU A 221 -0.29 -9.65 8.18
C GLU A 221 0.00 -11.15 8.02
N ALA A 222 0.95 -11.68 8.78
CA ALA A 222 1.28 -13.10 8.79
C ALA A 222 0.12 -13.95 9.30
N MET A 223 -0.52 -13.54 10.40
CA MET A 223 -1.69 -14.22 10.94
C MET A 223 -2.85 -14.21 9.93
N LEU A 224 -3.16 -13.08 9.33
CA LEU A 224 -4.22 -12.97 8.32
C LEU A 224 -3.94 -13.86 7.09
N LEU A 225 -2.67 -14.02 6.69
CA LEU A 225 -2.27 -14.90 5.59
C LEU A 225 -2.45 -16.37 5.96
N LEU A 226 -2.26 -16.74 7.23
CA LEU A 226 -2.40 -18.13 7.71
C LEU A 226 -3.86 -18.53 7.96
N GLU A 227 -4.74 -17.57 8.26
CA GLU A 227 -6.19 -17.80 8.44
C GLU A 227 -6.94 -18.10 7.13
N GLY A 228 -6.31 -17.93 6.00
CA GLY A 228 -6.84 -18.28 4.67
C GLY A 228 -6.47 -19.71 4.30
#